data_31d23d32e7bc23f1174c644d08ebe032
#
_entry.id   31d23d32e7bc23f1174c644d08ebe032
#
_cell.length_a   1.000
_cell.length_b   1.000
_cell.length_c   1.000
_cell.angle_alpha   90.00
_cell.angle_beta   90.00
_cell.angle_gamma   90.00
#
_symmetry.space_group_name_H-M   'P 1'
#
loop_
_entity.id
_entity.type
_entity.pdbx_description
1 polymer ?
#
loop_
_entity_poly.entity_id
_entity_poly.type
_entity_poly.pdbx_seq_one_letter_code
_entity_poly.pdbx_strand_id
1 'polypeptide(L)'
;MKKKVISAALAGTLAVSLLSACGASNEPQNISDVSSAASSEATSTTASSESTGDAAQELTFVLSNIPDGLDPSVTNNSFAQYVLINCFEGLVTYDSTGTLVPGNAESWDISDDGLTYTVTLREGLKWSDGSDLTAADFEYAWKRAASTATLADYGYMFAGFAGYPDELNVTAKDATTFEFVLTAPCAYIEDLMAFPTFYPVKQAAVEAYKDWQTSPGGWCQDAGFVSNGAYVCTEWNHDTSMTYEKNPYWYDADKVTVNKLQFMLSADDTAIYSAYNAGDVDFIDTVPTNEIASLKDVNPEFHIIDALGTYYAAFNCKSALFADKTPEQAACMREAFSILIDRDYIIENVAQCGQKPANSFIPYGMADGNGGIFKTDLVEQGYFDPFAINNDYEGTVEKARTLLKAAGYKFGDDGMLSAETPISLEYLTNEATSHVKIAEAMQQDLAAIGIDMTIKQCDWNVFLQERKNGNFDFAREGWIADFNDPINMLEMWITSSGNNDCQYGR
;
A
#
# COMPACT_ATOMS: atom_id res chain seq x y z
N MET A 1 -6.65 -16.93 -24.01
CA MET A 1 -6.37 -18.02 -24.97
C MET A 1 -5.42 -17.63 -26.12
N LYS A 2 -5.22 -16.37 -26.49
CA LYS A 2 -4.29 -15.98 -27.58
C LYS A 2 -2.83 -15.81 -27.13
N LYS A 3 -2.54 -15.64 -25.84
CA LYS A 3 -1.15 -15.43 -25.31
C LYS A 3 -0.33 -16.72 -25.21
N LYS A 4 -0.91 -17.89 -25.12
CA LYS A 4 -0.17 -19.17 -24.99
C LYS A 4 0.51 -19.70 -26.25
N VAL A 5 0.22 -19.16 -27.42
CA VAL A 5 0.78 -19.65 -28.69
C VAL A 5 2.08 -18.95 -29.10
N ILE A 6 2.39 -17.79 -28.57
CA ILE A 6 3.56 -16.99 -28.98
C ILE A 6 4.82 -17.31 -28.14
N SER A 7 4.67 -17.85 -26.91
CA SER A 7 5.82 -18.16 -26.04
C SER A 7 6.64 -19.38 -26.44
N ALA A 8 6.10 -20.30 -27.22
CA ALA A 8 6.83 -21.50 -27.63
C ALA A 8 7.82 -21.30 -28.78
N ALA A 9 7.70 -20.18 -29.52
CA ALA A 9 8.55 -19.91 -30.69
C ALA A 9 9.82 -19.08 -30.35
N LEU A 10 9.85 -18.36 -29.20
CA LEU A 10 11.03 -17.54 -28.82
C LEU A 10 12.06 -18.30 -27.97
N ALA A 11 11.66 -19.37 -27.28
CA ALA A 11 12.59 -20.15 -26.45
C ALA A 11 13.55 -21.05 -27.27
N GLY A 12 13.24 -21.27 -28.55
CA GLY A 12 14.05 -22.12 -29.44
C GLY A 12 15.26 -21.42 -30.10
N THR A 13 15.30 -20.07 -30.07
CA THR A 13 16.32 -19.30 -30.80
C THR A 13 17.49 -18.78 -29.94
N LEU A 14 17.39 -18.83 -28.63
CA LEU A 14 18.47 -18.37 -27.72
C LEU A 14 19.49 -19.45 -27.33
N ALA A 15 19.24 -20.72 -27.66
CA ALA A 15 20.14 -21.82 -27.29
C ALA A 15 21.23 -22.14 -28.35
N VAL A 16 21.26 -21.44 -29.52
CA VAL A 16 22.20 -21.73 -30.62
C VAL A 16 23.31 -20.70 -30.81
N SER A 17 23.31 -19.59 -30.04
CA SER A 17 24.27 -18.48 -30.28
C SER A 17 25.49 -18.47 -29.36
N LEU A 18 25.79 -19.54 -28.60
CA LEU A 18 26.94 -19.57 -27.65
C LEU A 18 28.06 -20.58 -28.01
N LEU A 19 28.08 -21.12 -29.26
CA LEU A 19 29.13 -22.06 -29.65
C LEU A 19 29.57 -21.81 -31.12
N SER A 20 30.12 -20.65 -31.44
CA SER A 20 31.00 -20.51 -32.62
C SER A 20 31.72 -19.15 -32.61
N ALA A 21 32.80 -19.07 -31.89
CA ALA A 21 33.85 -18.09 -32.09
C ALA A 21 35.16 -18.82 -32.33
N CYS A 22 35.48 -19.08 -33.60
CA CYS A 22 36.85 -19.13 -34.16
C CYS A 22 36.77 -19.45 -35.64
N GLY A 23 37.33 -18.55 -36.50
CA GLY A 23 37.94 -18.91 -37.78
C GLY A 23 37.26 -18.42 -39.06
N ALA A 24 37.78 -17.28 -39.54
CA ALA A 24 38.20 -16.94 -40.91
C ALA A 24 37.24 -16.99 -42.13
N SER A 25 37.00 -15.80 -42.66
CA SER A 25 37.13 -15.33 -44.07
C SER A 25 36.23 -15.88 -45.19
N ASN A 26 35.70 -14.87 -45.94
CA ASN A 26 35.41 -14.74 -47.37
C ASN A 26 34.01 -14.98 -47.92
N GLU A 27 33.46 -13.87 -48.27
CA GLU A 27 32.68 -13.35 -49.42
C GLU A 27 31.61 -14.18 -50.19
N PRO A 28 30.71 -13.53 -50.92
CA PRO A 28 29.30 -13.93 -51.05
C PRO A 28 28.95 -14.53 -52.42
N GLN A 29 27.88 -15.30 -52.47
CA GLN A 29 27.16 -15.54 -53.75
C GLN A 29 25.65 -15.55 -53.58
N ASN A 30 25.06 -14.80 -54.43
CA ASN A 30 23.66 -14.61 -54.77
C ASN A 30 23.12 -15.80 -55.54
N ILE A 31 21.94 -16.33 -55.30
CA ILE A 31 21.06 -16.91 -56.34
C ILE A 31 19.59 -16.85 -55.89
N SER A 32 18.80 -16.36 -56.83
CA SER A 32 17.37 -16.13 -56.87
C SER A 32 16.50 -17.38 -57.03
N ASP A 33 15.23 -17.20 -56.61
CA ASP A 33 13.99 -17.77 -57.13
C ASP A 33 13.84 -19.29 -57.38
N VAL A 34 12.81 -19.90 -56.76
CA VAL A 34 11.74 -20.61 -57.51
C VAL A 34 10.46 -20.72 -56.61
N SER A 35 9.36 -20.22 -57.17
CA SER A 35 7.99 -20.41 -56.76
C SER A 35 7.49 -21.81 -57.13
N SER A 36 6.64 -22.44 -56.27
CA SER A 36 5.50 -23.18 -56.78
C SER A 36 4.47 -23.47 -55.67
N ALA A 37 3.24 -23.20 -56.03
CA ALA A 37 2.04 -23.39 -55.26
C ALA A 37 1.61 -24.88 -55.23
N ALA A 38 1.04 -25.26 -54.09
CA ALA A 38 0.08 -26.39 -54.05
C ALA A 38 -0.99 -26.09 -53.00
N SER A 39 -2.21 -25.90 -53.52
CA SER A 39 -3.46 -25.84 -52.77
C SER A 39 -3.88 -27.24 -52.28
N SER A 40 -4.29 -27.38 -51.04
CA SER A 40 -5.13 -28.48 -50.60
C SER A 40 -6.24 -27.95 -49.70
N GLU A 41 -7.45 -28.07 -50.15
CA GLU A 41 -8.68 -27.85 -49.40
C GLU A 41 -8.71 -28.79 -48.18
N ALA A 42 -8.99 -28.26 -47.01
CA ALA A 42 -9.37 -29.03 -45.85
C ALA A 42 -10.74 -28.56 -45.37
N THR A 43 -11.64 -29.51 -45.47
CA THR A 43 -13.05 -29.48 -45.07
C THR A 43 -13.24 -29.06 -43.63
N SER A 44 -14.04 -28.00 -43.39
CA SER A 44 -14.49 -27.59 -42.08
C SER A 44 -15.53 -28.58 -41.55
N THR A 45 -15.17 -29.37 -40.56
CA THR A 45 -16.12 -30.03 -39.67
C THR A 45 -16.31 -29.14 -38.45
N THR A 46 -17.45 -28.51 -38.37
CA THR A 46 -17.97 -27.84 -37.18
C THR A 46 -18.25 -28.92 -36.12
N ALA A 47 -17.35 -29.11 -35.20
CA ALA A 47 -17.64 -29.82 -33.96
C ALA A 47 -18.16 -28.79 -32.97
N SER A 48 -19.46 -28.81 -32.70
CA SER A 48 -20.06 -28.20 -31.53
C SER A 48 -19.53 -28.93 -30.30
N SER A 49 -18.58 -28.37 -29.62
CA SER A 49 -18.21 -28.80 -28.26
C SER A 49 -19.25 -28.24 -27.31
N GLU A 50 -20.15 -29.11 -26.86
CA GLU A 50 -20.88 -28.89 -25.62
C GLU A 50 -19.85 -28.67 -24.52
N SER A 51 -19.96 -27.54 -23.84
CA SER A 51 -19.19 -27.18 -22.66
C SER A 51 -19.53 -28.17 -21.54
N THR A 52 -18.64 -29.09 -21.28
CA THR A 52 -18.69 -29.93 -20.10
C THR A 52 -17.81 -29.34 -19.03
N GLY A 53 -18.45 -28.89 -17.94
CA GLY A 53 -17.81 -28.67 -16.64
C GLY A 53 -17.07 -27.34 -16.53
N ASP A 54 -17.50 -26.53 -15.58
CA ASP A 54 -16.73 -25.36 -15.05
C ASP A 54 -15.29 -25.79 -14.77
N ALA A 55 -14.38 -25.39 -15.64
CA ALA A 55 -12.98 -25.39 -15.30
C ALA A 55 -12.85 -24.41 -14.14
N ALA A 56 -12.34 -24.87 -12.99
CA ALA A 56 -12.11 -24.04 -11.83
C ALA A 56 -11.37 -22.76 -12.25
N GLN A 57 -12.01 -21.61 -12.08
CA GLN A 57 -11.36 -20.34 -12.39
C GLN A 57 -10.33 -20.05 -11.28
N GLU A 58 -9.11 -19.83 -11.70
CA GLU A 58 -8.00 -19.43 -10.83
C GLU A 58 -7.48 -18.10 -11.32
N LEU A 59 -7.14 -17.19 -10.41
CA LEU A 59 -6.48 -15.91 -10.70
C LEU A 59 -5.18 -15.82 -9.90
N THR A 60 -4.14 -15.33 -10.57
CA THR A 60 -2.84 -15.11 -9.97
C THR A 60 -2.52 -13.62 -10.00
N PHE A 61 -2.24 -13.08 -8.81
CA PHE A 61 -1.90 -11.69 -8.57
C PHE A 61 -0.44 -11.58 -8.12
N VAL A 62 0.07 -10.36 -8.09
CA VAL A 62 1.31 -10.02 -7.38
C VAL A 62 0.98 -9.11 -6.20
N LEU A 63 1.68 -9.32 -5.09
CA LEU A 63 1.87 -8.30 -4.06
C LEU A 63 3.31 -7.80 -4.15
N SER A 64 3.48 -6.52 -4.36
CA SER A 64 4.79 -5.90 -4.53
C SER A 64 5.60 -5.77 -3.22
N ASN A 65 5.10 -6.35 -2.13
CA ASN A 65 5.80 -6.58 -0.86
C ASN A 65 5.16 -7.73 -0.07
N ILE A 66 5.80 -8.10 1.04
CA ILE A 66 5.40 -9.23 1.88
C ILE A 66 4.54 -8.73 3.05
N PRO A 67 3.35 -9.28 3.29
CA PRO A 67 2.57 -8.99 4.50
C PRO A 67 3.35 -9.37 5.78
N ASP A 68 3.27 -8.54 6.80
CA ASP A 68 3.91 -8.76 8.11
C ASP A 68 3.10 -9.66 9.05
N GLY A 69 1.80 -9.78 8.79
CA GLY A 69 0.85 -10.60 9.53
C GLY A 69 -0.57 -10.36 9.03
N LEU A 70 -1.48 -11.26 9.38
CA LEU A 70 -2.86 -11.23 8.92
C LEU A 70 -3.88 -11.11 10.05
N ASP A 71 -3.48 -10.55 11.19
CA ASP A 71 -4.42 -10.21 12.25
C ASP A 71 -5.09 -8.86 11.97
N PRO A 72 -6.38 -8.82 11.63
CA PRO A 72 -7.08 -7.58 11.28
C PRO A 72 -7.04 -6.54 12.41
N SER A 73 -7.02 -7.00 13.67
CA SER A 73 -6.99 -6.10 14.83
C SER A 73 -5.63 -5.43 15.06
N VAL A 74 -4.55 -5.91 14.44
CA VAL A 74 -3.17 -5.52 14.80
C VAL A 74 -2.42 -4.90 13.64
N THR A 75 -2.56 -5.46 12.42
CA THR A 75 -1.76 -5.00 11.27
C THR A 75 -2.18 -3.62 10.78
N ASN A 76 -1.18 -2.79 10.41
CA ASN A 76 -1.34 -1.54 9.68
C ASN A 76 -0.68 -1.60 8.29
N ASN A 77 -0.30 -2.79 7.84
CA ASN A 77 0.40 -3.02 6.59
C ASN A 77 -0.57 -3.06 5.40
N SER A 78 -0.40 -2.18 4.42
CA SER A 78 -1.27 -2.10 3.22
C SER A 78 -1.32 -3.41 2.44
N PHE A 79 -0.19 -4.14 2.34
CA PHE A 79 -0.13 -5.41 1.62
C PHE A 79 -0.87 -6.53 2.37
N ALA A 80 -0.87 -6.49 3.71
CA ALA A 80 -1.72 -7.36 4.51
C ALA A 80 -3.21 -7.03 4.27
N GLN A 81 -3.58 -5.76 4.20
CA GLN A 81 -4.96 -5.34 3.93
C GLN A 81 -5.48 -5.82 2.59
N TYR A 82 -4.65 -5.81 1.52
CA TYR A 82 -5.04 -6.32 0.20
C TYR A 82 -5.41 -7.81 0.20
N VAL A 83 -4.84 -8.59 1.10
CA VAL A 83 -5.22 -10.01 1.24
C VAL A 83 -6.29 -10.24 2.29
N LEU A 84 -6.34 -9.41 3.36
CA LEU A 84 -7.35 -9.50 4.41
C LEU A 84 -8.77 -9.34 3.87
N ILE A 85 -9.01 -8.40 2.94
CA ILE A 85 -10.34 -8.18 2.34
C ILE A 85 -10.87 -9.38 1.56
N ASN A 86 -10.04 -10.38 1.26
CA ASN A 86 -10.47 -11.62 0.62
C ASN A 86 -10.87 -12.69 1.65
N CYS A 87 -10.23 -12.70 2.82
CA CYS A 87 -10.45 -13.73 3.83
C CYS A 87 -11.22 -13.26 5.07
N PHE A 88 -11.42 -11.95 5.22
CA PHE A 88 -12.30 -11.38 6.25
C PHE A 88 -13.29 -10.40 5.64
N GLU A 89 -14.35 -10.11 6.36
CA GLU A 89 -15.36 -9.12 6.01
C GLU A 89 -15.91 -8.45 7.27
N GLY A 90 -16.12 -7.13 7.19
CA GLY A 90 -16.65 -6.30 8.27
C GLY A 90 -18.18 -6.29 8.35
N LEU A 91 -18.71 -5.39 9.17
CA LEU A 91 -20.15 -5.10 9.20
C LEU A 91 -20.63 -4.56 7.87
N VAL A 92 -19.81 -3.72 7.25
CA VAL A 92 -20.01 -3.07 5.95
C VAL A 92 -18.87 -3.47 5.03
N THR A 93 -19.05 -3.40 3.73
CA THR A 93 -18.05 -3.67 2.71
C THR A 93 -18.21 -2.71 1.53
N TYR A 94 -17.29 -2.71 0.57
CA TYR A 94 -17.38 -1.95 -0.67
C TYR A 94 -17.80 -2.86 -1.82
N ASP A 95 -18.71 -2.37 -2.66
CA ASP A 95 -19.01 -3.04 -3.93
C ASP A 95 -17.96 -2.70 -5.01
N SER A 96 -18.14 -3.26 -6.21
CA SER A 96 -17.22 -3.04 -7.34
C SER A 96 -17.19 -1.60 -7.87
N THR A 97 -18.06 -0.72 -7.39
CA THR A 97 -18.08 0.72 -7.72
C THR A 97 -17.42 1.58 -6.64
N GLY A 98 -16.97 0.97 -5.53
CA GLY A 98 -16.46 1.68 -4.36
C GLY A 98 -17.56 2.27 -3.48
N THR A 99 -18.80 1.79 -3.61
CA THR A 99 -19.93 2.20 -2.77
C THR A 99 -20.01 1.30 -1.55
N LEU A 100 -20.19 1.88 -0.36
CA LEU A 100 -20.42 1.15 0.88
C LEU A 100 -21.77 0.41 0.83
N VAL A 101 -21.74 -0.86 1.14
CA VAL A 101 -22.90 -1.75 1.15
C VAL A 101 -22.87 -2.66 2.38
N PRO A 102 -24.03 -3.19 2.84
CA PRO A 102 -24.07 -4.14 3.95
C PRO A 102 -23.21 -5.39 3.67
N GLY A 103 -22.24 -5.67 4.57
CA GLY A 103 -21.44 -6.89 4.61
C GLY A 103 -22.07 -7.95 5.53
N ASN A 104 -21.44 -8.23 6.69
CA ASN A 104 -22.05 -9.11 7.71
C ASN A 104 -23.29 -8.48 8.38
N ALA A 105 -23.41 -7.16 8.41
CA ALA A 105 -24.65 -6.50 8.78
C ALA A 105 -25.71 -6.68 7.69
N GLU A 106 -26.97 -6.89 8.10
CA GLU A 106 -28.13 -6.77 7.23
C GLU A 106 -28.62 -5.31 7.19
N SER A 107 -28.58 -4.62 8.35
CA SER A 107 -29.01 -3.24 8.52
C SER A 107 -28.44 -2.65 9.81
N TRP A 108 -28.59 -1.32 9.96
CA TRP A 108 -28.31 -0.63 11.24
C TRP A 108 -29.24 0.55 11.43
N ASP A 109 -29.57 0.82 12.69
CA ASP A 109 -30.35 1.98 13.12
C ASP A 109 -29.43 2.94 13.89
N ILE A 110 -29.66 4.24 13.73
CA ILE A 110 -28.91 5.31 14.38
C ILE A 110 -29.87 6.08 15.28
N SER A 111 -29.49 6.30 16.54
CA SER A 111 -30.29 7.15 17.45
C SER A 111 -30.43 8.59 16.98
N ASP A 112 -31.45 9.30 17.44
CA ASP A 112 -31.75 10.68 17.05
C ASP A 112 -30.60 11.67 17.29
N ASP A 113 -29.72 11.37 18.27
CA ASP A 113 -28.53 12.18 18.58
C ASP A 113 -27.30 11.79 17.75
N GLY A 114 -27.42 10.77 16.91
CA GLY A 114 -26.33 10.27 16.06
C GLY A 114 -25.23 9.52 16.79
N LEU A 115 -25.45 9.10 18.04
CA LEU A 115 -24.40 8.52 18.90
C LEU A 115 -24.49 7.00 19.05
N THR A 116 -25.70 6.44 19.10
CA THR A 116 -25.87 5.00 19.29
C THR A 116 -26.23 4.33 17.98
N TYR A 117 -25.46 3.31 17.63
CA TYR A 117 -25.69 2.47 16.48
C TYR A 117 -26.14 1.08 16.93
N THR A 118 -27.26 0.62 16.43
CA THR A 118 -27.78 -0.73 16.66
C THR A 118 -27.74 -1.48 15.34
N VAL A 119 -26.80 -2.41 15.21
CA VAL A 119 -26.55 -3.19 14.00
C VAL A 119 -27.24 -4.53 14.10
N THR A 120 -28.00 -4.90 13.07
CA THR A 120 -28.60 -6.24 12.92
C THR A 120 -27.70 -7.03 11.96
N LEU A 121 -27.13 -8.13 12.41
CA LEU A 121 -26.35 -9.05 11.59
C LEU A 121 -27.26 -9.94 10.76
N ARG A 122 -26.76 -10.42 9.62
CA ARG A 122 -27.42 -11.48 8.83
C ARG A 122 -27.59 -12.73 9.68
N GLU A 123 -28.68 -13.44 9.48
CA GLU A 123 -28.86 -14.75 10.11
C GLU A 123 -27.96 -15.82 9.49
N GLY A 124 -27.49 -16.75 10.28
CA GLY A 124 -26.74 -17.92 9.84
C GLY A 124 -25.31 -17.68 9.40
N LEU A 125 -24.71 -16.54 9.77
CA LEU A 125 -23.29 -16.27 9.50
C LEU A 125 -22.38 -17.34 10.09
N LYS A 126 -21.32 -17.69 9.38
CA LYS A 126 -20.38 -18.75 9.74
C LYS A 126 -18.93 -18.27 9.62
N TRP A 127 -18.12 -18.83 10.45
CA TRP A 127 -16.67 -18.86 10.29
C TRP A 127 -16.26 -19.91 9.24
N SER A 128 -15.05 -19.81 8.73
CA SER A 128 -14.50 -20.76 7.74
C SER A 128 -14.36 -22.20 8.25
N ASP A 129 -14.43 -22.42 9.57
CA ASP A 129 -14.48 -23.75 10.17
C ASP A 129 -15.92 -24.29 10.35
N GLY A 130 -16.93 -23.56 9.86
CA GLY A 130 -18.35 -23.93 9.91
C GLY A 130 -19.05 -23.61 11.22
N SER A 131 -18.37 -23.08 12.24
CA SER A 131 -19.00 -22.61 13.48
C SER A 131 -19.74 -21.29 13.27
N ASP A 132 -20.67 -20.96 14.19
CA ASP A 132 -21.45 -19.73 14.09
C ASP A 132 -20.57 -18.50 14.33
N LEU A 133 -20.79 -17.45 13.51
CA LEU A 133 -20.31 -16.10 13.73
C LEU A 133 -21.46 -15.26 14.28
N THR A 134 -21.23 -14.52 15.36
CA THR A 134 -22.25 -13.79 16.10
C THR A 134 -21.80 -12.38 16.46
N ALA A 135 -22.70 -11.57 16.97
CA ALA A 135 -22.39 -10.23 17.49
C ALA A 135 -21.31 -10.24 18.61
N ALA A 136 -21.16 -11.33 19.35
CA ALA A 136 -20.13 -11.47 20.37
C ALA A 136 -18.71 -11.49 19.78
N ASP A 137 -18.55 -11.95 18.54
CA ASP A 137 -17.25 -11.95 17.85
C ASP A 137 -16.82 -10.53 17.47
N PHE A 138 -17.76 -9.67 17.09
CA PHE A 138 -17.51 -8.24 16.86
C PHE A 138 -17.20 -7.52 18.19
N GLU A 139 -17.95 -7.78 19.25
CA GLU A 139 -17.67 -7.22 20.58
C GLU A 139 -16.25 -7.57 21.04
N TYR A 140 -15.88 -8.83 20.93
CA TYR A 140 -14.53 -9.28 21.29
C TYR A 140 -13.46 -8.60 20.43
N ALA A 141 -13.62 -8.60 19.10
CA ALA A 141 -12.65 -8.04 18.17
C ALA A 141 -12.41 -6.55 18.40
N TRP A 142 -13.48 -5.75 18.55
CA TRP A 142 -13.37 -4.31 18.71
C TRP A 142 -12.77 -3.93 20.08
N LYS A 143 -13.18 -4.61 21.15
CA LYS A 143 -12.56 -4.42 22.47
C LYS A 143 -11.08 -4.80 22.47
N ARG A 144 -10.73 -5.87 21.76
CA ARG A 144 -9.34 -6.30 21.61
C ARG A 144 -8.52 -5.28 20.83
N ALA A 145 -9.00 -4.82 19.68
CA ALA A 145 -8.29 -3.83 18.86
C ALA A 145 -8.11 -2.48 19.56
N ALA A 146 -9.10 -2.03 20.34
CA ALA A 146 -9.04 -0.79 21.10
C ALA A 146 -8.13 -0.85 22.33
N SER A 147 -7.97 -2.06 22.93
CA SER A 147 -7.31 -2.21 24.22
C SER A 147 -5.83 -1.84 24.20
N THR A 148 -5.39 -1.12 25.22
CA THR A 148 -3.98 -0.82 25.46
C THR A 148 -3.09 -2.06 25.62
N ALA A 149 -3.67 -3.21 25.98
CA ALA A 149 -2.95 -4.47 26.12
C ALA A 149 -2.57 -5.10 24.76
N THR A 150 -3.35 -4.83 23.72
CA THR A 150 -3.11 -5.36 22.36
C THR A 150 -2.00 -4.59 21.63
N LEU A 151 -1.81 -3.31 21.98
CA LEU A 151 -0.84 -2.42 21.32
C LEU A 151 -1.05 -2.33 19.80
N ALA A 152 -2.32 -2.39 19.37
CA ALA A 152 -2.69 -2.26 17.96
C ALA A 152 -2.35 -0.87 17.43
N ASP A 153 -1.66 -0.78 16.31
CA ASP A 153 -1.26 0.50 15.70
C ASP A 153 -2.48 1.34 15.31
N TYR A 154 -3.55 0.70 14.85
CA TYR A 154 -4.84 1.32 14.53
C TYR A 154 -5.84 1.37 15.70
N GLY A 155 -5.43 1.01 16.92
CA GLY A 155 -6.29 1.11 18.10
C GLY A 155 -6.87 2.51 18.31
N TYR A 156 -6.18 3.56 17.89
CA TYR A 156 -6.64 4.94 17.98
C TYR A 156 -7.90 5.24 17.16
N MET A 157 -8.22 4.45 16.13
CA MET A 157 -9.45 4.60 15.34
C MET A 157 -10.72 4.46 16.18
N PHE A 158 -10.61 3.80 17.36
CA PHE A 158 -11.69 3.72 18.34
C PHE A 158 -11.77 4.94 19.28
N ALA A 159 -10.92 5.97 19.12
CA ALA A 159 -10.92 7.12 20.03
C ALA A 159 -12.23 7.91 20.06
N GLY A 160 -13.03 7.84 18.98
CA GLY A 160 -14.37 8.40 18.90
C GLY A 160 -15.46 7.59 19.61
N PHE A 161 -15.16 6.38 20.09
CA PHE A 161 -16.11 5.50 20.77
C PHE A 161 -16.12 5.78 22.28
N ALA A 162 -17.29 5.68 22.88
CA ALA A 162 -17.43 5.85 24.32
C ALA A 162 -16.68 4.74 25.07
N GLY A 163 -15.97 5.10 26.13
CA GLY A 163 -15.21 4.15 26.97
C GLY A 163 -13.85 3.72 26.42
N TYR A 164 -13.42 4.26 25.28
CA TYR A 164 -12.06 4.02 24.75
C TYR A 164 -10.98 4.43 25.79
N PRO A 165 -9.87 3.70 25.94
CA PRO A 165 -9.51 2.50 25.16
C PRO A 165 -10.00 1.17 25.77
N ASP A 166 -10.01 1.00 27.09
CA ASP A 166 -10.13 -0.31 27.73
C ASP A 166 -11.57 -0.65 28.20
N GLU A 167 -12.47 0.35 28.22
CA GLU A 167 -13.87 0.20 28.62
C GLU A 167 -14.83 0.47 27.45
N LEU A 168 -14.41 0.08 26.24
CA LEU A 168 -15.13 0.38 24.99
C LEU A 168 -16.60 -0.01 25.07
N ASN A 169 -17.49 0.96 24.84
CA ASN A 169 -18.94 0.74 24.91
C ASN A 169 -19.47 0.13 23.61
N VAL A 170 -19.16 -1.14 23.45
CA VAL A 170 -19.68 -2.03 22.41
C VAL A 170 -20.25 -3.27 23.07
N THR A 171 -21.40 -3.76 22.60
CA THR A 171 -22.12 -4.84 23.28
C THR A 171 -22.89 -5.70 22.28
N ALA A 172 -22.71 -7.01 22.36
CA ALA A 172 -23.61 -7.98 21.76
C ALA A 172 -24.86 -8.10 22.63
N LYS A 173 -26.00 -7.62 22.15
CA LYS A 173 -27.30 -7.71 22.89
C LYS A 173 -27.85 -9.14 22.83
N ASP A 174 -27.62 -9.81 21.71
CA ASP A 174 -27.94 -11.21 21.44
C ASP A 174 -27.03 -11.72 20.30
N ALA A 175 -27.34 -12.86 19.70
CA ALA A 175 -26.48 -13.47 18.66
C ALA A 175 -26.38 -12.63 17.37
N THR A 176 -27.39 -11.82 17.07
CA THR A 176 -27.48 -11.06 15.81
C THR A 176 -27.54 -9.55 16.01
N THR A 177 -27.65 -9.07 17.26
CA THR A 177 -27.75 -7.63 17.54
C THR A 177 -26.47 -7.12 18.20
N PHE A 178 -25.78 -6.20 17.54
CA PHE A 178 -24.56 -5.55 18.00
C PHE A 178 -24.80 -4.05 18.17
N GLU A 179 -24.46 -3.50 19.33
CA GLU A 179 -24.64 -2.08 19.64
C GLU A 179 -23.31 -1.43 20.00
N PHE A 180 -23.07 -0.22 19.48
CA PHE A 180 -21.95 0.60 19.91
C PHE A 180 -22.35 2.07 20.09
N VAL A 181 -21.55 2.80 20.90
CA VAL A 181 -21.85 4.19 21.27
C VAL A 181 -20.64 5.06 20.98
N LEU A 182 -20.87 6.17 20.27
CA LEU A 182 -19.89 7.21 19.96
C LEU A 182 -19.91 8.34 20.99
N THR A 183 -18.82 9.09 21.11
CA THR A 183 -18.73 10.31 21.94
C THR A 183 -19.22 11.56 21.20
N ALA A 184 -19.21 11.53 19.87
CA ALA A 184 -19.70 12.55 18.96
C ALA A 184 -20.14 11.92 17.63
N PRO A 185 -21.05 12.52 16.86
CA PRO A 185 -21.39 12.03 15.53
C PRO A 185 -20.13 11.95 14.63
N CYS A 186 -19.98 10.82 13.90
CA CYS A 186 -18.85 10.53 13.05
C CYS A 186 -19.32 10.36 11.60
N ALA A 187 -18.85 11.22 10.67
CA ALA A 187 -19.28 11.20 9.28
C ALA A 187 -18.74 10.01 8.49
N TYR A 188 -17.63 9.42 8.93
CA TYR A 188 -16.93 8.30 8.27
C TYR A 188 -17.08 6.97 9.03
N ILE A 189 -18.09 6.84 9.89
CA ILE A 189 -18.26 5.61 10.71
C ILE A 189 -18.53 4.37 9.85
N GLU A 190 -19.22 4.52 8.72
CA GLU A 190 -19.49 3.40 7.82
C GLU A 190 -18.21 2.93 7.11
N ASP A 191 -17.31 3.84 6.76
CA ASP A 191 -15.97 3.50 6.26
C ASP A 191 -15.19 2.70 7.32
N LEU A 192 -15.24 3.12 8.60
CA LEU A 192 -14.61 2.37 9.69
C LEU A 192 -15.21 0.97 9.83
N MET A 193 -16.54 0.80 9.72
CA MET A 193 -17.19 -0.51 9.76
C MET A 193 -16.77 -1.44 8.60
N ALA A 194 -16.23 -0.89 7.51
CA ALA A 194 -15.67 -1.60 6.37
C ALA A 194 -14.16 -1.83 6.48
N PHE A 195 -13.48 -1.17 7.42
CA PHE A 195 -12.02 -1.19 7.53
C PHE A 195 -11.54 -2.43 8.30
N PRO A 196 -10.40 -3.06 7.90
CA PRO A 196 -9.93 -4.32 8.50
C PRO A 196 -9.81 -4.34 10.02
N THR A 197 -9.39 -3.24 10.67
CA THR A 197 -9.29 -3.17 12.14
C THR A 197 -10.62 -3.40 12.85
N PHE A 198 -11.74 -3.18 12.16
CA PHE A 198 -13.11 -3.40 12.65
C PHE A 198 -13.69 -4.77 12.24
N TYR A 199 -12.90 -5.62 11.59
CA TYR A 199 -13.35 -6.97 11.26
C TYR A 199 -13.47 -7.85 12.50
N PRO A 200 -14.38 -8.82 12.49
CA PRO A 200 -14.49 -9.76 13.59
C PRO A 200 -13.31 -10.71 13.60
N VAL A 201 -12.89 -11.14 14.79
CA VAL A 201 -11.96 -12.25 14.96
C VAL A 201 -12.54 -13.25 15.94
N LYS A 202 -12.33 -14.54 15.69
CA LYS A 202 -12.86 -15.61 16.53
C LYS A 202 -12.05 -15.73 17.82
N GLN A 203 -12.66 -15.37 18.97
CA GLN A 203 -12.00 -15.41 20.28
C GLN A 203 -11.28 -16.74 20.53
N ALA A 204 -11.97 -17.87 20.31
CA ALA A 204 -11.41 -19.18 20.56
C ALA A 204 -10.17 -19.50 19.68
N ALA A 205 -10.08 -18.95 18.47
CA ALA A 205 -8.91 -19.12 17.60
C ALA A 205 -7.74 -18.26 18.08
N VAL A 206 -8.00 -17.00 18.42
CA VAL A 206 -7.00 -16.08 18.96
C VAL A 206 -6.39 -16.63 20.25
N GLU A 207 -7.24 -17.01 21.22
CA GLU A 207 -6.80 -17.45 22.55
C GLU A 207 -6.23 -18.89 22.58
N ALA A 208 -6.42 -19.67 21.53
CA ALA A 208 -5.74 -20.96 21.36
C ALA A 208 -4.24 -20.79 21.11
N TYR A 209 -3.81 -19.65 20.60
CA TYR A 209 -2.38 -19.34 20.45
C TYR A 209 -1.77 -19.03 21.81
N LYS A 210 -0.77 -19.80 22.19
CA LYS A 210 -0.19 -19.78 23.55
C LYS A 210 0.22 -18.40 24.04
N ASP A 211 0.80 -17.59 23.14
CA ASP A 211 1.39 -16.30 23.47
C ASP A 211 0.50 -15.11 22.99
N TRP A 212 -0.81 -15.33 22.84
CA TRP A 212 -1.74 -14.35 22.25
C TRP A 212 -1.77 -12.98 22.95
N GLN A 213 -1.42 -12.92 24.24
CA GLN A 213 -1.35 -11.65 24.98
C GLN A 213 -0.04 -10.89 24.79
N THR A 214 1.03 -11.58 24.43
CA THR A 214 2.38 -10.99 24.26
C THR A 214 2.82 -10.92 22.82
N SER A 215 2.16 -11.66 21.94
CA SER A 215 2.33 -11.66 20.49
C SER A 215 0.95 -11.75 19.82
N PRO A 216 0.15 -10.68 19.88
CA PRO A 216 -1.27 -10.72 19.55
C PRO A 216 -1.57 -11.19 18.12
N GLY A 217 -0.69 -10.91 17.12
CA GLY A 217 -0.85 -11.37 15.74
C GLY A 217 -0.41 -12.81 15.47
N GLY A 218 0.14 -13.52 16.47
CA GLY A 218 0.77 -14.82 16.26
C GLY A 218 -0.20 -15.96 15.88
N TRP A 219 -1.50 -15.81 16.14
CA TRP A 219 -2.51 -16.83 15.84
C TRP A 219 -2.79 -17.03 14.35
N CYS A 220 -2.44 -16.07 13.50
CA CYS A 220 -2.68 -16.06 12.06
C CYS A 220 -1.41 -15.77 11.26
N GLN A 221 -0.26 -16.21 11.75
CA GLN A 221 1.03 -16.12 11.06
C GLN A 221 1.27 -17.26 10.06
N ASP A 222 0.46 -18.29 10.10
CA ASP A 222 0.50 -19.42 9.17
C ASP A 222 -0.86 -19.62 8.52
N ALA A 223 -0.89 -20.25 7.33
CA ALA A 223 -2.13 -20.60 6.65
C ALA A 223 -3.04 -21.49 7.50
N GLY A 224 -4.34 -21.47 7.20
CA GLY A 224 -5.36 -22.27 7.88
C GLY A 224 -5.97 -21.59 9.12
N PHE A 225 -5.67 -20.32 9.37
CA PHE A 225 -6.38 -19.55 10.41
C PHE A 225 -7.87 -19.41 10.08
N VAL A 226 -8.68 -19.29 11.12
CA VAL A 226 -10.15 -19.14 10.99
C VAL A 226 -10.48 -17.70 10.56
N SER A 227 -11.28 -17.57 9.51
CA SER A 227 -11.69 -16.28 8.93
C SER A 227 -13.16 -16.31 8.52
N ASN A 228 -13.73 -15.19 8.04
CA ASN A 228 -15.16 -15.09 7.72
C ASN A 228 -15.46 -14.52 6.34
N GLY A 229 -14.44 -14.32 5.50
CA GLY A 229 -14.60 -13.76 4.16
C GLY A 229 -14.89 -14.81 3.09
N ALA A 230 -14.89 -14.36 1.83
CA ALA A 230 -15.18 -15.16 0.66
C ALA A 230 -14.15 -16.27 0.38
N TYR A 231 -12.93 -16.13 0.89
CA TYR A 231 -11.82 -17.07 0.72
C TYR A 231 -11.17 -17.42 2.04
N VAL A 232 -10.44 -18.53 2.06
CA VAL A 232 -9.62 -19.01 3.17
C VAL A 232 -8.18 -19.13 2.71
N CYS A 233 -7.23 -18.64 3.50
CA CYS A 233 -5.80 -18.84 3.25
C CYS A 233 -5.45 -20.30 3.51
N THR A 234 -5.10 -21.05 2.45
CA THR A 234 -4.78 -22.48 2.53
C THR A 234 -3.29 -22.77 2.46
N GLU A 235 -2.50 -21.84 1.89
CA GLU A 235 -1.04 -21.93 1.88
C GLU A 235 -0.44 -20.53 2.05
N TRP A 236 0.63 -20.44 2.82
CA TRP A 236 1.44 -19.24 2.93
C TRP A 236 2.93 -19.63 3.00
N ASN A 237 3.60 -19.43 1.87
CA ASN A 237 5.04 -19.56 1.74
C ASN A 237 5.65 -18.16 1.92
N HIS A 238 5.88 -17.73 3.13
CA HIS A 238 6.12 -16.36 3.61
C HIS A 238 6.90 -15.45 2.66
N ASP A 239 7.95 -15.96 2.00
CA ASP A 239 8.81 -15.14 1.15
C ASP A 239 8.41 -15.14 -0.34
N THR A 240 7.47 -15.99 -0.75
CA THR A 240 7.26 -16.25 -2.19
C THR A 240 5.83 -16.26 -2.66
N SER A 241 4.87 -16.78 -1.87
CA SER A 241 3.51 -16.95 -2.36
C SER A 241 2.47 -17.18 -1.26
N MET A 242 1.22 -16.85 -1.59
CA MET A 242 0.04 -17.21 -0.80
C MET A 242 -1.02 -17.82 -1.71
N THR A 243 -1.79 -18.76 -1.16
CA THR A 243 -2.94 -19.38 -1.84
C THR A 243 -4.19 -19.23 -0.99
N TYR A 244 -5.25 -18.81 -1.64
CA TYR A 244 -6.59 -18.70 -1.06
C TYR A 244 -7.57 -19.54 -1.85
N GLU A 245 -8.41 -20.31 -1.16
CA GLU A 245 -9.47 -21.09 -1.76
C GLU A 245 -10.83 -20.58 -1.32
N LYS A 246 -11.84 -20.74 -2.17
CA LYS A 246 -13.22 -20.35 -1.90
C LYS A 246 -13.71 -20.90 -0.57
N ASN A 247 -14.27 -20.03 0.28
CA ASN A 247 -14.89 -20.40 1.55
C ASN A 247 -16.33 -20.89 1.32
N PRO A 248 -16.63 -22.17 1.52
CA PRO A 248 -17.99 -22.69 1.30
C PRO A 248 -19.01 -22.23 2.35
N TYR A 249 -18.53 -21.64 3.45
CA TYR A 249 -19.37 -21.19 4.56
C TYR A 249 -19.68 -19.68 4.52
N TRP A 250 -19.07 -18.93 3.58
CA TRP A 250 -19.39 -17.53 3.40
C TRP A 250 -20.83 -17.37 2.92
N TYR A 251 -21.58 -16.40 3.45
CA TYR A 251 -23.04 -16.27 3.22
C TYR A 251 -23.41 -16.08 1.75
N ASP A 252 -22.54 -15.53 0.91
CA ASP A 252 -22.71 -15.33 -0.52
C ASP A 252 -21.79 -16.26 -1.36
N ALA A 253 -21.37 -17.41 -0.82
CA ALA A 253 -20.45 -18.33 -1.48
C ALA A 253 -20.91 -18.70 -2.91
N ASP A 254 -22.20 -18.82 -3.16
CA ASP A 254 -22.74 -19.14 -4.48
C ASP A 254 -22.45 -18.07 -5.54
N LYS A 255 -22.19 -16.84 -5.15
CA LYS A 255 -21.83 -15.74 -6.04
C LYS A 255 -20.34 -15.73 -6.41
N VAL A 256 -19.48 -16.43 -5.66
CA VAL A 256 -18.04 -16.51 -5.92
C VAL A 256 -17.80 -17.45 -7.11
N THR A 257 -17.33 -16.88 -8.22
CA THR A 257 -17.05 -17.60 -9.47
C THR A 257 -15.60 -18.06 -9.59
N VAL A 258 -14.66 -17.35 -8.96
CA VAL A 258 -13.25 -17.72 -8.92
C VAL A 258 -13.02 -18.64 -7.73
N ASN A 259 -12.50 -19.84 -7.98
CA ASN A 259 -12.36 -20.84 -6.92
C ASN A 259 -11.04 -20.69 -6.12
N LYS A 260 -10.03 -20.05 -6.73
CA LYS A 260 -8.70 -19.95 -6.15
C LYS A 260 -8.04 -18.64 -6.52
N LEU A 261 -7.45 -17.99 -5.53
CA LEU A 261 -6.57 -16.82 -5.70
C LEU A 261 -5.15 -17.24 -5.32
N GLN A 262 -4.19 -16.88 -6.16
CA GLN A 262 -2.77 -17.04 -5.88
C GLN A 262 -2.10 -15.68 -5.85
N PHE A 263 -1.21 -15.45 -4.90
CA PHE A 263 -0.42 -14.23 -4.80
C PHE A 263 1.06 -14.61 -4.88
N MET A 264 1.75 -14.09 -5.87
CA MET A 264 3.21 -14.06 -5.92
C MET A 264 3.68 -12.89 -5.06
N LEU A 265 4.64 -13.11 -4.19
CA LEU A 265 5.24 -12.07 -3.33
C LEU A 265 6.60 -11.67 -3.92
N SER A 266 6.79 -10.40 -4.25
CA SER A 266 8.06 -9.91 -4.81
C SER A 266 8.16 -8.39 -4.69
N ALA A 267 9.31 -7.87 -4.28
CA ALA A 267 9.61 -6.43 -4.28
C ALA A 267 10.39 -5.98 -5.54
N ASP A 268 10.69 -6.88 -6.46
CA ASP A 268 11.46 -6.60 -7.69
C ASP A 268 10.51 -6.34 -8.87
N ASP A 269 10.33 -5.07 -9.23
CA ASP A 269 9.45 -4.64 -10.33
C ASP A 269 9.79 -5.32 -11.66
N THR A 270 11.08 -5.66 -11.90
CA THR A 270 11.50 -6.34 -13.14
C THR A 270 11.07 -7.80 -13.14
N ALA A 271 11.18 -8.49 -12.00
CA ALA A 271 10.70 -9.86 -11.84
C ALA A 271 9.17 -9.92 -11.97
N ILE A 272 8.46 -8.99 -11.34
CA ILE A 272 7.00 -8.83 -11.43
C ILE A 272 6.55 -8.66 -12.88
N TYR A 273 7.14 -7.69 -13.58
CA TYR A 273 6.80 -7.41 -14.98
C TYR A 273 7.16 -8.56 -15.93
N SER A 274 8.26 -9.28 -15.63
CA SER A 274 8.65 -10.46 -16.39
C SER A 274 7.65 -11.61 -16.22
N ALA A 275 7.17 -11.86 -14.99
CA ALA A 275 6.14 -12.87 -14.71
C ALA A 275 4.83 -12.56 -15.44
N TYR A 276 4.40 -11.28 -15.46
CA TYR A 276 3.23 -10.85 -16.22
C TYR A 276 3.40 -11.10 -17.73
N ASN A 277 4.53 -10.70 -18.31
CA ASN A 277 4.81 -10.90 -19.72
C ASN A 277 4.93 -12.39 -20.10
N ALA A 278 5.36 -13.25 -19.18
CA ALA A 278 5.40 -14.70 -19.37
C ALA A 278 4.01 -15.33 -19.28
N GLY A 279 3.03 -14.65 -18.69
CA GLY A 279 1.68 -15.15 -18.43
C GLY A 279 1.61 -16.05 -17.20
N ASP A 280 2.55 -15.89 -16.27
CA ASP A 280 2.59 -16.61 -14.99
C ASP A 280 1.68 -15.94 -13.95
N VAL A 281 1.36 -14.66 -14.14
CA VAL A 281 0.42 -13.88 -13.32
C VAL A 281 -0.60 -13.16 -14.21
N ASP A 282 -1.82 -12.96 -13.71
CA ASP A 282 -2.92 -12.34 -14.44
C ASP A 282 -3.02 -10.84 -14.22
N PHE A 283 -2.53 -10.36 -13.05
CA PHE A 283 -2.58 -8.96 -12.65
C PHE A 283 -1.33 -8.59 -11.84
N ILE A 284 -0.81 -7.38 -12.11
CA ILE A 284 0.30 -6.77 -11.36
C ILE A 284 -0.06 -5.32 -10.99
N ASP A 285 0.38 -4.87 -9.83
CA ASP A 285 0.14 -3.54 -9.29
C ASP A 285 1.28 -2.55 -9.59
N THR A 286 2.39 -3.03 -10.15
CA THR A 286 3.58 -2.21 -10.46
C THR A 286 4.25 -2.66 -11.76
N VAL A 287 4.99 -1.75 -12.39
CA VAL A 287 5.88 -2.02 -13.52
C VAL A 287 7.19 -1.25 -13.32
N PRO A 288 8.32 -1.71 -13.91
CA PRO A 288 9.55 -0.94 -13.89
C PRO A 288 9.35 0.47 -14.44
N THR A 289 9.87 1.48 -13.78
CA THR A 289 9.65 2.89 -14.15
C THR A 289 10.12 3.23 -15.58
N ASN A 290 11.15 2.53 -16.10
CA ASN A 290 11.62 2.69 -17.48
C ASN A 290 10.66 2.12 -18.54
N GLU A 291 9.69 1.28 -18.14
CA GLU A 291 8.69 0.72 -19.08
C GLU A 291 7.44 1.62 -19.19
N ILE A 292 7.17 2.48 -18.21
CA ILE A 292 5.95 3.30 -18.15
C ILE A 292 5.74 4.12 -19.42
N ALA A 293 6.77 4.81 -19.91
CA ALA A 293 6.68 5.64 -21.11
C ALA A 293 6.33 4.84 -22.37
N SER A 294 6.72 3.57 -22.44
CA SER A 294 6.41 2.68 -23.56
C SER A 294 5.02 2.03 -23.45
N LEU A 295 4.48 1.96 -22.25
CA LEU A 295 3.17 1.35 -21.96
C LEU A 295 2.05 2.37 -21.99
N LYS A 296 2.31 3.56 -21.44
CA LYS A 296 1.35 4.65 -21.34
C LYS A 296 0.82 5.01 -22.73
N ASP A 297 -0.50 5.09 -22.87
CA ASP A 297 -1.22 5.42 -24.11
C ASP A 297 -1.04 4.41 -25.27
N VAL A 298 -0.31 3.33 -25.07
CA VAL A 298 0.01 2.32 -26.10
C VAL A 298 -0.56 0.94 -25.75
N ASN A 299 -0.37 0.49 -24.51
CA ASN A 299 -0.86 -0.81 -24.05
C ASN A 299 -2.24 -0.66 -23.39
N PRO A 300 -3.32 -1.24 -23.95
CA PRO A 300 -4.67 -1.14 -23.41
C PRO A 300 -4.85 -1.87 -22.06
N GLU A 301 -3.90 -2.69 -21.64
CA GLU A 301 -3.90 -3.39 -20.36
C GLU A 301 -3.16 -2.59 -19.27
N PHE A 302 -2.49 -1.48 -19.63
CA PHE A 302 -1.80 -0.61 -18.67
C PHE A 302 -2.71 0.54 -18.26
N HIS A 303 -2.95 0.66 -16.97
CA HIS A 303 -3.80 1.70 -16.38
C HIS A 303 -3.05 2.45 -15.29
N ILE A 304 -3.21 3.77 -15.28
CA ILE A 304 -2.81 4.63 -14.17
C ILE A 304 -4.08 4.99 -13.41
N ILE A 305 -4.10 4.69 -12.12
CA ILE A 305 -5.27 4.91 -11.26
C ILE A 305 -4.86 5.87 -10.14
N ASP A 306 -5.64 6.95 -9.98
CA ASP A 306 -5.43 7.89 -8.89
C ASP A 306 -5.75 7.23 -7.54
N ALA A 307 -4.92 7.51 -6.53
CA ALA A 307 -5.13 7.09 -5.15
C ALA A 307 -5.24 8.30 -4.23
N LEU A 308 -6.07 8.20 -3.21
CA LEU A 308 -6.15 9.20 -2.14
C LEU A 308 -4.93 9.04 -1.22
N GLY A 309 -3.78 9.52 -1.67
CA GLY A 309 -2.54 9.35 -0.92
C GLY A 309 -1.53 10.45 -1.18
N THR A 310 -0.66 10.66 -0.21
CA THR A 310 0.49 11.56 -0.31
C THR A 310 1.74 10.82 0.11
N TYR A 311 2.72 10.73 -0.80
CA TYR A 311 4.05 10.23 -0.49
C TYR A 311 4.99 11.40 -0.21
N TYR A 312 5.80 11.24 0.82
CA TYR A 312 6.72 12.27 1.29
C TYR A 312 7.95 11.64 1.94
N ALA A 313 8.92 12.45 2.28
CA ALA A 313 10.04 12.04 3.12
C ALA A 313 9.92 12.76 4.47
N ALA A 314 10.05 12.01 5.56
CA ALA A 314 9.87 12.50 6.91
C ALA A 314 11.21 12.61 7.64
N PHE A 315 11.40 13.71 8.39
CA PHE A 315 12.52 13.84 9.31
C PHE A 315 12.17 13.21 10.66
N ASN A 316 13.11 12.48 11.24
CA ASN A 316 13.03 12.14 12.64
C ASN A 316 13.29 13.41 13.48
N CYS A 317 12.27 13.88 14.20
CA CYS A 317 12.37 15.08 15.03
C CYS A 317 13.38 14.95 16.18
N LYS A 318 13.80 13.73 16.53
CA LYS A 318 14.82 13.41 17.55
C LYS A 318 16.17 13.01 16.97
N SER A 319 16.36 13.12 15.66
CA SER A 319 17.64 12.81 15.03
C SER A 319 18.78 13.63 15.64
N ALA A 320 19.94 12.99 15.76
CA ALA A 320 21.19 13.63 16.16
C ALA A 320 21.59 14.78 15.21
N LEU A 321 21.11 14.76 13.97
CA LEU A 321 21.29 15.83 12.98
C LEU A 321 20.83 17.20 13.49
N PHE A 322 19.84 17.24 14.39
CA PHE A 322 19.26 18.47 14.95
C PHE A 322 19.66 18.73 16.42
N ALA A 323 20.40 17.83 17.07
CA ALA A 323 20.61 17.85 18.51
C ALA A 323 21.30 19.13 19.01
N ASP A 324 22.25 19.67 18.24
CA ASP A 324 23.04 20.87 18.59
C ASP A 324 22.44 22.17 18.03
N LYS A 325 21.20 22.13 17.54
CA LYS A 325 20.51 23.24 16.88
C LYS A 325 19.45 23.85 17.78
N THR A 326 19.27 25.15 17.69
CA THR A 326 18.05 25.75 18.23
C THR A 326 16.82 25.29 17.42
N PRO A 327 15.60 25.39 17.98
CA PRO A 327 14.40 25.04 17.22
C PRO A 327 14.30 25.76 15.87
N GLU A 328 14.70 27.04 15.82
CA GLU A 328 14.69 27.86 14.60
C GLU A 328 15.75 27.39 13.60
N GLN A 329 16.93 27.03 14.06
CA GLN A 329 17.99 26.49 13.22
C GLN A 329 17.61 25.13 12.64
N ALA A 330 17.03 24.25 13.45
CA ALA A 330 16.52 22.96 12.99
C ALA A 330 15.37 23.12 11.98
N ALA A 331 14.49 24.11 12.18
CA ALA A 331 13.45 24.44 11.21
C ALA A 331 14.03 24.91 9.87
N CYS A 332 15.03 25.82 9.92
CA CYS A 332 15.74 26.25 8.70
C CYS A 332 16.39 25.08 7.95
N MET A 333 17.00 24.12 8.67
CA MET A 333 17.58 22.92 8.05
C MET A 333 16.52 22.09 7.35
N ARG A 334 15.42 21.77 8.03
CA ARG A 334 14.33 20.97 7.43
C ARG A 334 13.71 21.67 6.23
N GLU A 335 13.46 22.98 6.31
CA GLU A 335 12.97 23.75 5.18
C GLU A 335 13.97 23.73 4.02
N ALA A 336 15.26 23.92 4.28
CA ALA A 336 16.29 23.88 3.25
C ALA A 336 16.33 22.52 2.53
N PHE A 337 16.33 21.41 3.28
CA PHE A 337 16.32 20.08 2.68
C PHE A 337 15.03 19.82 1.87
N SER A 338 13.88 20.24 2.39
CA SER A 338 12.58 20.08 1.71
C SER A 338 12.52 20.80 0.36
N ILE A 339 13.01 22.06 0.31
CA ILE A 339 12.93 22.86 -0.91
C ILE A 339 14.04 22.53 -1.93
N LEU A 340 15.08 21.80 -1.53
CA LEU A 340 16.13 21.32 -2.43
C LEU A 340 15.66 20.16 -3.33
N ILE A 341 14.62 19.46 -2.93
CA ILE A 341 14.13 18.30 -3.70
C ILE A 341 13.38 18.80 -4.95
N ASP A 342 13.89 18.44 -6.11
CA ASP A 342 13.26 18.71 -7.40
C ASP A 342 12.10 17.73 -7.64
N ARG A 343 10.91 18.12 -7.19
CA ARG A 343 9.70 17.28 -7.27
C ARG A 343 9.24 17.08 -8.70
N ASP A 344 9.39 18.09 -9.55
CA ASP A 344 8.99 18.01 -10.95
C ASP A 344 9.88 17.01 -11.69
N TYR A 345 11.21 17.03 -11.46
CA TYR A 345 12.12 16.04 -12.00
C TYR A 345 11.76 14.61 -11.56
N ILE A 346 11.46 14.41 -10.27
CA ILE A 346 11.06 13.10 -9.73
C ILE A 346 9.77 12.62 -10.42
N ILE A 347 8.78 13.48 -10.57
CA ILE A 347 7.49 13.12 -11.17
C ILE A 347 7.63 12.82 -12.65
N GLU A 348 8.35 13.65 -13.39
CA GLU A 348 8.44 13.56 -14.85
C GLU A 348 9.42 12.48 -15.33
N ASN A 349 10.51 12.24 -14.58
CA ASN A 349 11.61 11.40 -15.05
C ASN A 349 11.78 10.10 -14.23
N VAL A 350 11.28 10.05 -13.00
CA VAL A 350 11.42 8.87 -12.15
C VAL A 350 10.08 8.15 -11.98
N ALA A 351 9.06 8.82 -11.47
CA ALA A 351 7.76 8.20 -11.18
C ALA A 351 6.87 8.04 -12.45
N GLN A 352 6.79 9.03 -13.31
CA GLN A 352 6.19 9.04 -14.67
C GLN A 352 4.69 8.70 -14.75
N CYS A 353 3.99 8.51 -13.64
CA CYS A 353 2.57 8.13 -13.60
C CYS A 353 1.61 9.30 -13.41
N GLY A 354 2.06 10.54 -13.63
CA GLY A 354 1.19 11.73 -13.57
C GLY A 354 0.87 12.20 -12.17
N GLN A 355 1.68 11.83 -11.19
CA GLN A 355 1.62 12.38 -9.83
C GLN A 355 1.73 13.90 -9.87
N LYS A 356 1.27 14.55 -8.81
CA LYS A 356 1.35 16.01 -8.64
C LYS A 356 2.24 16.35 -7.45
N PRO A 357 3.03 17.45 -7.52
CA PRO A 357 3.77 17.91 -6.35
C PRO A 357 2.81 18.19 -5.20
N ALA A 358 3.07 17.59 -4.04
CA ALA A 358 2.23 17.77 -2.87
C ALA A 358 2.55 19.11 -2.18
N ASN A 359 1.52 19.91 -1.90
CA ASN A 359 1.62 21.16 -1.14
C ASN A 359 1.10 21.03 0.31
N SER A 360 0.60 19.85 0.67
CA SER A 360 0.18 19.49 2.03
C SER A 360 0.12 17.97 2.17
N PHE A 361 -0.10 17.48 3.40
CA PHE A 361 -0.30 16.03 3.64
C PHE A 361 -1.62 15.51 3.10
N ILE A 362 -2.64 16.37 2.98
CA ILE A 362 -3.96 15.99 2.46
C ILE A 362 -3.90 15.98 0.93
N PRO A 363 -4.20 14.84 0.26
CA PRO A 363 -4.16 14.73 -1.19
C PRO A 363 -5.31 15.49 -1.87
N TYR A 364 -5.18 15.68 -3.18
CA TYR A 364 -6.28 16.16 -4.00
C TYR A 364 -7.38 15.10 -4.09
N GLY A 365 -8.64 15.52 -4.20
CA GLY A 365 -9.78 14.63 -4.37
C GLY A 365 -10.40 14.10 -3.08
N MET A 366 -9.80 14.37 -1.91
CA MET A 366 -10.38 13.99 -0.62
C MET A 366 -11.65 14.77 -0.31
N ALA A 367 -12.65 14.08 0.22
CA ALA A 367 -13.94 14.67 0.58
C ALA A 367 -13.79 15.71 1.72
N ASP A 368 -14.72 16.67 1.79
CA ASP A 368 -14.77 17.69 2.85
C ASP A 368 -15.82 17.37 3.94
N GLY A 369 -16.43 16.17 3.88
CA GLY A 369 -17.51 15.75 4.78
C GLY A 369 -18.86 16.46 4.56
N ASN A 370 -18.95 17.35 3.58
CA ASN A 370 -20.16 18.12 3.29
C ASN A 370 -20.64 17.94 1.83
N GLY A 371 -20.13 16.94 1.14
CA GLY A 371 -20.46 16.62 -0.25
C GLY A 371 -19.61 17.36 -1.29
N GLY A 372 -18.53 18.02 -0.86
CA GLY A 372 -17.53 18.68 -1.70
C GLY A 372 -16.15 18.04 -1.56
N ILE A 373 -15.13 18.70 -2.13
CA ILE A 373 -13.72 18.33 -2.07
C ILE A 373 -13.00 19.28 -1.12
N PHE A 374 -12.24 18.71 -0.16
CA PHE A 374 -11.54 19.48 0.88
C PHE A 374 -10.51 20.46 0.29
N LYS A 375 -9.76 20.03 -0.71
CA LYS A 375 -8.71 20.83 -1.32
C LYS A 375 -8.82 20.85 -2.84
N THR A 376 -8.88 22.06 -3.41
CA THR A 376 -8.74 22.28 -4.85
C THR A 376 -7.30 22.73 -5.14
N ASP A 377 -7.04 24.01 -5.38
CA ASP A 377 -5.67 24.53 -5.49
C ASP A 377 -5.43 25.55 -4.36
N LEU A 378 -4.68 25.12 -3.34
CA LEU A 378 -4.42 25.93 -2.16
C LEU A 378 -3.52 27.13 -2.47
N VAL A 379 -2.59 26.99 -3.42
CA VAL A 379 -1.67 28.06 -3.79
C VAL A 379 -2.41 29.18 -4.53
N GLU A 380 -3.31 28.83 -5.46
CA GLU A 380 -4.19 29.81 -6.12
C GLU A 380 -5.10 30.53 -5.13
N GLN A 381 -5.46 29.88 -4.02
CA GLN A 381 -6.24 30.48 -2.94
C GLN A 381 -5.39 31.32 -1.98
N GLY A 382 -4.09 31.47 -2.22
CA GLY A 382 -3.16 32.26 -1.41
C GLY A 382 -2.64 31.56 -0.15
N TYR A 383 -2.71 30.26 -0.08
CA TYR A 383 -2.06 29.50 0.99
C TYR A 383 -0.54 29.52 0.85
N PHE A 384 0.13 29.43 1.98
CA PHE A 384 1.59 29.32 2.02
C PHE A 384 2.08 28.04 1.34
N ASP A 385 3.08 28.16 0.49
CA ASP A 385 3.75 27.03 -0.17
C ASP A 385 5.02 26.63 0.59
N PRO A 386 4.94 25.69 1.55
CA PRO A 386 6.07 25.34 2.40
C PRO A 386 7.18 24.59 1.66
N PHE A 387 6.85 24.00 0.51
CA PHE A 387 7.78 23.14 -0.25
C PHE A 387 8.32 23.84 -1.51
N ALA A 388 7.93 25.10 -1.73
CA ALA A 388 8.35 25.92 -2.87
C ALA A 388 8.04 25.27 -4.24
N ILE A 389 6.92 24.53 -4.37
CA ILE A 389 6.56 23.76 -5.57
C ILE A 389 6.27 24.64 -6.80
N ASN A 390 6.03 25.95 -6.59
CA ASN A 390 5.80 26.92 -7.66
C ASN A 390 7.00 27.83 -7.93
N ASN A 391 8.14 27.61 -7.30
CA ASN A 391 9.36 28.36 -7.55
C ASN A 391 10.23 27.67 -8.60
N ASP A 392 11.03 28.46 -9.32
CA ASP A 392 12.09 27.87 -10.11
C ASP A 392 13.15 27.23 -9.21
N TYR A 393 13.72 26.10 -9.67
CA TYR A 393 14.63 25.29 -8.88
C TYR A 393 15.93 26.06 -8.51
N GLU A 394 16.46 26.91 -9.40
CA GLU A 394 17.68 27.69 -9.17
C GLU A 394 17.49 28.70 -8.03
N GLY A 395 16.36 29.42 -8.04
CA GLY A 395 15.99 30.32 -6.95
C GLY A 395 15.77 29.59 -5.63
N THR A 396 15.22 28.37 -5.68
CA THR A 396 15.05 27.50 -4.52
C THR A 396 16.36 27.07 -3.90
N VAL A 397 17.37 26.73 -4.71
CA VAL A 397 18.73 26.39 -4.25
C VAL A 397 19.38 27.56 -3.49
N GLU A 398 19.26 28.79 -3.96
CA GLU A 398 19.80 29.98 -3.26
C GLU A 398 19.05 30.25 -1.95
N LYS A 399 17.74 30.03 -1.91
CA LYS A 399 16.96 30.10 -0.67
C LYS A 399 17.45 29.05 0.34
N ALA A 400 17.67 27.80 -0.09
CA ALA A 400 18.20 26.73 0.75
C ALA A 400 19.56 27.07 1.36
N ARG A 401 20.49 27.61 0.56
CA ARG A 401 21.79 28.09 1.07
C ARG A 401 21.62 29.19 2.12
N THR A 402 20.66 30.10 1.93
CA THR A 402 20.37 31.15 2.89
C THR A 402 19.86 30.59 4.22
N LEU A 403 18.96 29.63 4.17
CA LEU A 403 18.42 28.93 5.35
C LEU A 403 19.51 28.16 6.09
N LEU A 404 20.39 27.44 5.37
CA LEU A 404 21.49 26.71 5.98
C LEU A 404 22.54 27.66 6.61
N LYS A 405 22.81 28.82 6.00
CA LYS A 405 23.63 29.87 6.64
C LYS A 405 22.99 30.35 7.92
N ALA A 406 21.69 30.56 7.97
CA ALA A 406 20.95 30.92 9.19
C ALA A 406 21.04 29.82 10.26
N ALA A 407 21.10 28.54 9.84
CA ALA A 407 21.34 27.41 10.73
C ALA A 407 22.79 27.23 11.16
N GLY A 408 23.72 28.14 10.75
CA GLY A 408 25.12 28.17 11.18
C GLY A 408 26.09 27.44 10.24
N TYR A 409 25.66 27.04 9.05
CA TYR A 409 26.53 26.38 8.09
C TYR A 409 27.25 27.37 7.17
N LYS A 410 28.45 26.99 6.73
CA LYS A 410 29.31 27.83 5.87
C LYS A 410 29.32 27.30 4.44
N PHE A 411 29.46 28.19 3.49
CA PHE A 411 29.57 27.87 2.07
C PHE A 411 30.82 28.51 1.47
N GLY A 412 31.46 27.85 0.53
CA GLY A 412 32.55 28.37 -0.27
C GLY A 412 32.06 29.36 -1.34
N ASP A 413 33.04 30.03 -2.02
CA ASP A 413 32.76 30.93 -3.14
C ASP A 413 32.14 30.19 -4.34
N ASP A 414 32.31 28.87 -4.42
CA ASP A 414 31.72 27.97 -5.41
C ASP A 414 30.26 27.60 -5.06
N GLY A 415 29.73 28.08 -3.95
CA GLY A 415 28.39 27.75 -3.49
C GLY A 415 28.23 26.37 -2.86
N MET A 416 29.34 25.66 -2.64
CA MET A 416 29.33 24.34 -2.00
C MET A 416 29.46 24.47 -0.47
N LEU A 417 28.86 23.52 0.23
CA LEU A 417 28.98 23.44 1.69
C LEU A 417 30.44 23.27 2.10
N SER A 418 30.88 24.08 3.05
CA SER A 418 32.28 24.07 3.53
C SER A 418 32.57 22.80 4.34
N ALA A 419 33.76 22.24 4.13
CA ALA A 419 34.26 21.13 4.93
C ALA A 419 34.43 21.49 6.44
N GLU A 420 34.37 22.78 6.81
CA GLU A 420 34.37 23.20 8.23
C GLU A 420 33.02 22.92 8.91
N THR A 421 31.94 22.85 8.16
CA THR A 421 30.59 22.62 8.65
C THR A 421 29.90 21.59 7.73
N PRO A 422 30.34 20.32 7.72
CA PRO A 422 29.76 19.30 6.87
C PRO A 422 28.36 18.95 7.34
N ILE A 423 27.52 18.52 6.39
CA ILE A 423 26.23 17.87 6.66
C ILE A 423 26.29 16.48 6.05
N SER A 424 26.09 15.49 6.89
CA SER A 424 25.90 14.09 6.45
C SER A 424 24.65 13.56 7.14
N LEU A 425 23.82 12.86 6.38
CA LEU A 425 22.57 12.27 6.87
C LEU A 425 22.31 10.92 6.21
N GLU A 426 21.54 10.07 6.88
CA GLU A 426 21.09 8.79 6.35
C GLU A 426 19.62 8.89 5.93
N TYR A 427 19.32 8.45 4.69
CA TYR A 427 17.97 8.28 4.20
C TYR A 427 17.58 6.81 4.23
N LEU A 428 16.56 6.48 5.01
CA LEU A 428 16.01 5.13 5.14
C LEU A 428 14.90 4.90 4.12
N THR A 429 14.98 3.82 3.34
CA THR A 429 13.94 3.37 2.41
C THR A 429 13.84 1.85 2.38
N ASN A 430 12.71 1.32 1.93
CA ASN A 430 12.60 -0.09 1.58
C ASN A 430 13.25 -0.37 0.20
N GLU A 431 13.43 -1.64 -0.12
CA GLU A 431 14.17 -2.11 -1.30
C GLU A 431 13.41 -2.01 -2.63
N ALA A 432 12.12 -1.59 -2.61
CA ALA A 432 11.35 -1.42 -3.85
C ALA A 432 12.06 -0.45 -4.81
N THR A 433 12.28 -0.90 -6.05
CA THR A 433 13.12 -0.23 -7.06
C THR A 433 12.68 1.21 -7.32
N SER A 434 11.37 1.47 -7.37
CA SER A 434 10.81 2.81 -7.59
C SER A 434 11.19 3.79 -6.46
N HIS A 435 11.12 3.35 -5.21
CA HIS A 435 11.47 4.17 -4.06
C HIS A 435 12.97 4.42 -3.94
N VAL A 436 13.79 3.42 -4.31
CA VAL A 436 15.25 3.59 -4.35
C VAL A 436 15.65 4.62 -5.40
N LYS A 437 15.06 4.62 -6.59
CA LYS A 437 15.32 5.63 -7.63
C LYS A 437 14.91 7.05 -7.20
N ILE A 438 13.81 7.20 -6.46
CA ILE A 438 13.43 8.49 -5.87
C ILE A 438 14.49 8.93 -4.85
N ALA A 439 14.96 8.04 -3.99
CA ALA A 439 16.02 8.33 -3.03
C ALA A 439 17.32 8.76 -3.73
N GLU A 440 17.70 8.12 -4.84
CA GLU A 440 18.86 8.48 -5.66
C GLU A 440 18.73 9.88 -6.27
N ALA A 441 17.53 10.27 -6.74
CA ALA A 441 17.27 11.63 -7.21
C ALA A 441 17.43 12.65 -6.08
N MET A 442 16.83 12.42 -4.92
CA MET A 442 16.98 13.28 -3.74
C MET A 442 18.44 13.38 -3.26
N GLN A 443 19.20 12.30 -3.34
CA GLN A 443 20.63 12.29 -3.04
C GLN A 443 21.40 13.24 -3.98
N GLN A 444 21.08 13.23 -5.28
CA GLN A 444 21.71 14.13 -6.24
C GLN A 444 21.37 15.59 -5.98
N ASP A 445 20.11 15.89 -5.65
CA ASP A 445 19.66 17.24 -5.32
C ASP A 445 20.41 17.81 -4.11
N LEU A 446 20.55 17.03 -3.04
CA LEU A 446 21.29 17.42 -1.86
C LEU A 446 22.81 17.55 -2.14
N ALA A 447 23.38 16.65 -2.93
CA ALA A 447 24.78 16.68 -3.32
C ALA A 447 25.13 17.91 -4.17
N ALA A 448 24.16 18.49 -4.89
CA ALA A 448 24.37 19.70 -5.71
C ALA A 448 24.86 20.92 -4.92
N ILE A 449 24.68 20.94 -3.62
CA ILE A 449 25.24 21.98 -2.73
C ILE A 449 26.21 21.41 -1.68
N GLY A 450 26.63 20.17 -1.81
CA GLY A 450 27.65 19.54 -0.97
C GLY A 450 27.12 18.87 0.31
N ILE A 451 25.83 18.55 0.38
CA ILE A 451 25.25 17.72 1.44
C ILE A 451 25.47 16.25 1.09
N ASP A 452 26.00 15.49 2.03
CA ASP A 452 26.24 14.06 1.89
C ASP A 452 25.04 13.27 2.44
N MET A 453 24.29 12.61 1.55
CA MET A 453 23.19 11.73 1.92
C MET A 453 23.55 10.29 1.55
N THR A 454 23.53 9.40 2.52
CA THR A 454 23.65 7.94 2.30
C THR A 454 22.27 7.31 2.27
N ILE A 455 22.09 6.30 1.40
CA ILE A 455 20.82 5.58 1.28
C ILE A 455 20.95 4.24 1.97
N LYS A 456 20.14 4.03 3.02
CA LYS A 456 19.99 2.75 3.72
C LYS A 456 18.75 2.04 3.20
N GLN A 457 18.96 0.92 2.52
CA GLN A 457 17.88 0.07 2.01
C GLN A 457 17.64 -1.09 2.97
N CYS A 458 16.39 -1.42 3.24
CA CYS A 458 15.98 -2.54 4.07
C CYS A 458 14.86 -3.33 3.39
N ASP A 459 14.73 -4.61 3.77
CA ASP A 459 13.49 -5.35 3.61
C ASP A 459 12.30 -4.58 4.19
N TRP A 460 11.10 -4.77 3.61
CA TRP A 460 9.91 -4.00 3.98
C TRP A 460 9.58 -4.06 5.46
N ASN A 461 9.60 -5.24 6.06
CA ASN A 461 9.24 -5.40 7.47
C ASN A 461 10.32 -4.81 8.41
N VAL A 462 11.58 -4.94 8.04
CA VAL A 462 12.69 -4.27 8.74
C VAL A 462 12.56 -2.75 8.61
N PHE A 463 12.24 -2.25 7.42
CA PHE A 463 12.01 -0.83 7.17
C PHE A 463 10.91 -0.26 8.08
N LEU A 464 9.76 -0.93 8.19
CA LEU A 464 8.68 -0.50 9.07
C LEU A 464 9.13 -0.43 10.53
N GLN A 465 9.88 -1.43 11.01
CA GLN A 465 10.39 -1.44 12.40
C GLN A 465 11.45 -0.37 12.66
N GLU A 466 12.40 -0.17 11.75
CA GLU A 466 13.41 0.88 11.87
C GLU A 466 12.77 2.27 11.93
N ARG A 467 11.77 2.50 11.08
CA ARG A 467 10.99 3.74 11.04
C ARG A 467 10.21 3.97 12.33
N LYS A 468 9.46 2.97 12.79
CA LYS A 468 8.69 3.02 14.04
C LYS A 468 9.56 3.25 15.27
N ASN A 469 10.77 2.68 15.29
CA ASN A 469 11.73 2.88 16.36
C ASN A 469 12.48 4.22 16.27
N GLY A 470 12.31 4.99 15.20
CA GLY A 470 13.02 6.25 14.98
C GLY A 470 14.51 6.06 14.66
N ASN A 471 14.89 4.95 14.05
CA ASN A 471 16.29 4.62 13.69
C ASN A 471 16.67 5.21 12.31
N PHE A 472 16.42 6.50 12.11
CA PHE A 472 16.72 7.21 10.87
C PHE A 472 16.91 8.72 11.14
N ASP A 473 17.54 9.42 10.20
CA ASP A 473 17.55 10.88 10.16
C ASP A 473 16.41 11.40 9.29
N PHE A 474 16.25 10.80 8.13
CA PHE A 474 15.33 11.13 7.06
C PHE A 474 14.84 9.82 6.45
N ALA A 475 13.56 9.63 6.25
CA ALA A 475 13.04 8.36 5.77
C ALA A 475 11.94 8.55 4.72
N ARG A 476 11.83 7.57 3.83
CA ARG A 476 10.66 7.40 3.00
C ARG A 476 9.42 7.28 3.89
N GLU A 477 8.40 8.02 3.53
CA GLU A 477 7.11 7.98 4.21
C GLU A 477 6.00 8.13 3.19
N GLY A 478 4.77 7.86 3.58
CA GLY A 478 3.60 8.05 2.75
C GLY A 478 2.38 7.52 3.46
N TRP A 479 1.24 8.06 3.10
CA TRP A 479 -0.04 7.61 3.60
C TRP A 479 -1.04 7.53 2.46
N ILE A 480 -1.66 6.39 2.30
CA ILE A 480 -2.84 6.18 1.47
C ILE A 480 -4.02 6.16 2.43
N ALA A 481 -5.05 6.94 2.14
CA ALA A 481 -6.17 7.10 3.04
C ALA A 481 -6.89 5.77 3.32
N ASP A 482 -7.10 5.47 4.58
CA ASP A 482 -7.88 4.33 5.06
C ASP A 482 -9.39 4.59 4.90
N PHE A 483 -9.78 5.86 4.98
CA PHE A 483 -11.14 6.35 4.76
C PHE A 483 -11.10 7.78 4.20
N ASN A 484 -12.18 8.19 3.53
CA ASN A 484 -12.21 9.44 2.76
C ASN A 484 -12.58 10.66 3.62
N ASP A 485 -11.73 10.98 4.61
CA ASP A 485 -11.82 12.18 5.43
C ASP A 485 -10.41 12.75 5.71
N PRO A 486 -10.21 14.09 5.68
CA PRO A 486 -8.90 14.71 5.90
C PRO A 486 -8.23 14.37 7.22
N ILE A 487 -8.98 14.02 8.26
CA ILE A 487 -8.43 13.64 9.56
C ILE A 487 -7.53 12.40 9.44
N ASN A 488 -7.83 11.49 8.52
CA ASN A 488 -7.03 10.30 8.29
C ASN A 488 -5.58 10.62 7.88
N MET A 489 -5.39 11.71 7.15
CA MET A 489 -4.06 12.18 6.74
C MET A 489 -3.30 12.95 7.83
N LEU A 490 -3.95 13.25 8.96
CA LEU A 490 -3.41 14.12 10.00
C LEU A 490 -3.22 13.40 11.37
N GLU A 491 -3.88 12.27 11.58
CA GLU A 491 -3.85 11.54 12.86
C GLU A 491 -2.46 11.02 13.22
N MET A 492 -1.62 10.71 12.24
CA MET A 492 -0.23 10.30 12.45
C MET A 492 0.67 11.39 13.08
N TRP A 493 0.25 12.66 13.04
CA TRP A 493 1.01 13.79 13.60
C TRP A 493 0.66 14.11 15.05
N ILE A 494 -0.19 13.30 15.68
CA ILE A 494 -0.51 13.43 17.11
C ILE A 494 0.55 12.68 17.92
N THR A 495 1.02 13.27 19.03
CA THR A 495 2.06 12.69 19.90
C THR A 495 1.76 11.25 20.34
N SER A 496 0.50 10.93 20.60
CA SER A 496 0.04 9.61 21.05
C SER A 496 -0.25 8.61 19.92
N SER A 497 -0.20 9.02 18.66
CA SER A 497 -0.48 8.12 17.53
C SER A 497 0.56 7.00 17.42
N GLY A 498 0.11 5.76 17.23
CA GLY A 498 0.96 4.61 16.91
C GLY A 498 1.76 4.80 15.61
N ASN A 499 1.21 5.60 14.70
CA ASN A 499 1.79 5.89 13.38
C ASN A 499 2.65 7.18 13.34
N ASN A 500 2.98 7.77 14.50
CA ASN A 500 3.87 8.92 14.58
C ASN A 500 5.35 8.49 14.49
N ASP A 501 5.76 7.98 13.35
CA ASP A 501 7.11 7.45 13.12
C ASP A 501 8.19 8.55 13.15
N CYS A 502 7.85 9.78 12.75
CA CYS A 502 8.77 10.92 12.80
C CYS A 502 9.03 11.44 14.23
N GLN A 503 8.49 10.81 15.27
CA GLN A 503 8.66 11.18 16.68
C GLN A 503 8.22 12.62 17.01
N TYR A 504 7.26 13.15 16.25
CA TYR A 504 6.76 14.51 16.43
C TYR A 504 6.12 14.71 17.80
N GLY A 505 6.53 15.74 18.53
CA GLY A 505 6.01 16.07 19.88
C GLY A 505 6.34 15.07 20.99
N ARG A 506 7.15 14.04 20.73
CA ARG A 506 7.55 13.02 21.73
C ARG A 506 8.79 13.40 22.50
#